data_4918c291d26b2a05b5ed1e68831de79a
#
_entry.id   4918c291d26b2a05b5ed1e68831de79a
#
_cell.length_a   1.000
_cell.length_b   1.000
_cell.length_c   1.000
_cell.angle_alpha   90.00
_cell.angle_beta   90.00
_cell.angle_gamma   90.00
#
_symmetry.space_group_name_H-M   'P 1'
#
loop_
_entity.id
_entity.type
_entity.pdbx_description
1 polymer ?
#
loop_
_entity_poly.entity_id
_entity_poly.type
_entity_poly.pdbx_seq_one_letter_code
_entity_poly.pdbx_strand_id
1 'polypeptide(L)'
;MKTKILLVAALFLAVASFAQQPRAEYPRPQFERADWMNLNGEWSFTLDLADTGHERDFTNSKGFDGKIIVPFAPESKLSGVEHKEFINAVWYQRTIQIPADWKGKNVKLNFGAVFYESEIFIDGKFVGRHYGGSDSFAFDITEFV
;
A
#
# COMPACT_ATOMS: atom_id res chain seq x y z
N MET A 1 7.06 -65.80 -0.69
CA MET A 1 7.80 -64.54 -0.76
C MET A 1 6.82 -63.37 -0.59
N LYS A 2 6.90 -62.66 0.51
CA LYS A 2 5.98 -61.53 0.81
C LYS A 2 6.71 -60.24 0.45
N THR A 3 6.27 -59.60 -0.62
CA THR A 3 6.80 -58.29 -1.07
C THR A 3 6.19 -57.18 -0.20
N LYS A 4 7.02 -56.54 0.60
CA LYS A 4 6.61 -55.35 1.39
C LYS A 4 6.69 -54.13 0.49
N ILE A 5 5.54 -53.55 0.18
CA ILE A 5 5.42 -52.25 -0.50
C ILE A 5 5.64 -51.19 0.55
N LEU A 6 6.75 -50.46 0.45
CA LEU A 6 7.05 -49.28 1.28
C LEU A 6 6.30 -48.09 0.65
N LEU A 7 5.25 -47.64 1.31
CA LEU A 7 4.54 -46.43 0.92
C LEU A 7 5.32 -45.24 1.53
N VAL A 8 6.10 -44.54 0.69
CA VAL A 8 6.73 -43.28 1.08
C VAL A 8 5.71 -42.19 0.91
N ALA A 9 5.09 -41.80 2.02
CA ALA A 9 4.25 -40.60 2.06
C ALA A 9 5.17 -39.38 2.00
N ALA A 10 5.28 -38.75 0.84
CA ALA A 10 5.91 -37.45 0.69
C ALA A 10 4.98 -36.41 1.30
N LEU A 11 5.31 -35.98 2.52
CA LEU A 11 4.64 -34.88 3.20
C LEU A 11 5.08 -33.58 2.51
N PHE A 12 4.28 -33.09 1.58
CA PHE A 12 4.41 -31.74 1.05
C PHE A 12 4.05 -30.76 2.16
N LEU A 13 5.03 -30.27 2.91
CA LEU A 13 4.88 -29.05 3.68
C LEU A 13 4.71 -27.89 2.67
N ALA A 14 3.47 -27.49 2.42
CA ALA A 14 3.18 -26.21 1.82
C ALA A 14 3.59 -25.15 2.85
N VAL A 15 4.82 -24.64 2.70
CA VAL A 15 5.24 -23.42 3.40
C VAL A 15 4.41 -22.31 2.77
N ALA A 16 3.31 -21.95 3.43
CA ALA A 16 2.62 -20.71 3.12
C ALA A 16 3.63 -19.58 3.39
N SER A 17 4.27 -19.11 2.32
CA SER A 17 5.05 -17.87 2.38
C SER A 17 4.04 -16.75 2.66
N PHE A 18 3.82 -16.45 3.94
CA PHE A 18 3.22 -15.18 4.29
C PHE A 18 4.20 -14.13 3.75
N ALA A 19 3.80 -13.42 2.72
CA ALA A 19 4.59 -12.29 2.23
C ALA A 19 4.77 -11.34 3.41
N GLN A 20 5.98 -11.31 3.95
CA GLN A 20 6.29 -10.47 5.10
C GLN A 20 6.04 -9.02 4.68
N GLN A 21 5.24 -8.31 5.47
CA GLN A 21 4.93 -6.92 5.22
C GLN A 21 6.24 -6.11 5.19
N PRO A 22 6.55 -5.39 4.10
CA PRO A 22 7.76 -4.58 4.01
C PRO A 22 7.78 -3.51 5.09
N ARG A 23 8.90 -3.34 5.79
CA ARG A 23 9.04 -2.31 6.83
C ARG A 23 7.89 -2.38 7.84
N ALA A 24 7.72 -3.55 8.44
CA ALA A 24 6.65 -3.84 9.39
C ALA A 24 6.80 -3.10 10.72
N GLU A 25 8.02 -2.63 11.03
CA GLU A 25 8.34 -1.89 12.24
C GLU A 25 7.62 -0.54 12.32
N TYR A 26 7.31 -0.10 13.54
CA TYR A 26 6.76 1.24 13.77
C TYR A 26 7.79 2.31 13.35
N PRO A 27 7.43 3.29 12.49
CA PRO A 27 8.40 4.21 11.87
C PRO A 27 9.15 5.10 12.87
N ARG A 28 8.56 5.36 14.03
CA ARG A 28 9.12 6.22 15.10
C ARG A 28 8.94 5.53 16.45
N PRO A 29 9.76 4.54 16.79
CA PRO A 29 9.57 3.69 17.98
C PRO A 29 9.51 4.50 19.29
N GLN A 30 10.13 5.67 19.37
CA GLN A 30 10.05 6.56 20.53
C GLN A 30 8.67 7.23 20.70
N PHE A 31 7.79 7.17 19.70
CA PHE A 31 6.43 7.71 19.71
C PHE A 31 5.40 6.66 19.32
N GLU A 32 5.69 5.40 19.59
CA GLU A 32 4.80 4.30 19.27
C GLU A 32 3.42 4.48 19.90
N ARG A 33 2.38 4.15 19.14
CA ARG A 33 0.99 4.16 19.57
C ARG A 33 0.43 2.77 19.50
N ALA A 34 -0.39 2.40 20.47
CA ALA A 34 -1.05 1.09 20.47
C ALA A 34 -2.01 0.93 19.28
N ASP A 35 -2.74 2.01 18.97
CA ASP A 35 -3.72 2.02 17.88
C ASP A 35 -3.04 2.56 16.61
N TRP A 36 -2.51 1.66 15.79
CA TRP A 36 -1.98 2.00 14.49
C TRP A 36 -2.09 0.82 13.52
N MET A 37 -2.07 1.12 12.24
CA MET A 37 -2.09 0.13 11.17
C MET A 37 -1.02 0.48 10.15
N ASN A 38 -0.16 -0.49 9.83
CA ASN A 38 0.83 -0.35 8.77
C ASN A 38 0.16 -0.61 7.42
N LEU A 39 0.20 0.35 6.51
CA LEU A 39 -0.38 0.26 5.18
C LEU A 39 0.65 -0.13 4.10
N ASN A 40 1.90 -0.43 4.46
CA ASN A 40 2.86 -0.97 3.51
C ASN A 40 2.39 -2.33 2.96
N GLY A 41 2.97 -2.74 1.85
CA GLY A 41 2.63 -3.97 1.16
C GLY A 41 2.03 -3.73 -0.21
N GLU A 42 1.21 -4.64 -0.70
CA GLU A 42 0.65 -4.55 -2.04
C GLU A 42 -0.46 -3.50 -2.13
N TRP A 43 -0.36 -2.63 -3.13
CA TRP A 43 -1.37 -1.66 -3.53
C TRP A 43 -1.73 -1.87 -5.00
N SER A 44 -2.96 -1.57 -5.37
CA SER A 44 -3.38 -1.40 -6.76
C SER A 44 -2.71 -0.15 -7.34
N PHE A 45 -2.20 -0.24 -8.57
CA PHE A 45 -1.30 0.76 -9.13
C PHE A 45 -1.48 0.93 -10.63
N THR A 46 -1.34 2.15 -11.13
CA THR A 46 -1.19 2.42 -12.56
C THR A 46 -0.28 3.61 -12.81
N LEU A 47 0.47 3.54 -13.91
CA LEU A 47 1.19 4.68 -14.47
C LEU A 47 0.19 5.55 -15.23
N ASP A 48 0.28 6.85 -15.06
CA ASP A 48 -0.49 7.86 -15.78
C ASP A 48 0.47 8.78 -16.54
N LEU A 49 1.03 8.25 -17.60
CA LEU A 49 2.07 8.93 -18.38
C LEU A 49 1.55 10.17 -19.10
N ALA A 50 0.25 10.28 -19.32
CA ALA A 50 -0.39 11.43 -19.97
C ALA A 50 -0.96 12.44 -18.96
N ASP A 51 -0.88 12.13 -17.64
CA ASP A 51 -1.47 12.94 -16.56
C ASP A 51 -2.95 13.27 -16.79
N THR A 52 -3.72 12.24 -17.15
CA THR A 52 -5.14 12.33 -17.47
C THR A 52 -6.04 11.61 -16.47
N GLY A 53 -5.49 11.15 -15.36
CA GLY A 53 -6.20 10.34 -14.39
C GLY A 53 -7.42 11.01 -13.78
N HIS A 54 -7.39 12.32 -13.60
CA HIS A 54 -8.57 13.10 -13.18
C HIS A 54 -9.67 13.10 -14.24
N GLU A 55 -9.33 13.31 -15.51
CA GLU A 55 -10.27 13.27 -16.63
C GLU A 55 -10.89 11.88 -16.82
N ARG A 56 -10.10 10.84 -16.49
CA ARG A 56 -10.51 9.44 -16.56
C ARG A 56 -11.20 8.93 -15.28
N ASP A 57 -11.46 9.83 -14.34
CA ASP A 57 -12.14 9.56 -13.07
C ASP A 57 -11.46 8.47 -12.22
N PHE A 58 -10.12 8.46 -12.18
CA PHE A 58 -9.36 7.49 -11.39
C PHE A 58 -9.59 7.63 -9.88
N THR A 59 -10.07 8.79 -9.42
CA THR A 59 -10.45 9.01 -8.02
C THR A 59 -11.58 8.10 -7.56
N ASN A 60 -12.48 7.71 -8.47
CA ASN A 60 -13.61 6.80 -8.22
C ASN A 60 -13.34 5.36 -8.71
N SER A 61 -12.11 5.06 -9.14
CA SER A 61 -11.75 3.70 -9.56
C SER A 61 -11.94 2.70 -8.42
N LYS A 62 -12.32 1.48 -8.75
CA LYS A 62 -12.40 0.35 -7.82
C LYS A 62 -11.12 -0.47 -7.77
N GLY A 63 -10.07 -0.01 -8.40
CA GLY A 63 -8.76 -0.65 -8.50
C GLY A 63 -8.15 -0.44 -9.88
N PHE A 64 -6.87 -0.73 -9.95
CA PHE A 64 -6.08 -0.76 -11.19
C PHE A 64 -5.57 -2.18 -11.41
N ASP A 65 -5.30 -2.54 -12.65
CA ASP A 65 -4.81 -3.90 -12.99
C ASP A 65 -3.37 -4.11 -12.50
N GLY A 66 -2.57 -3.05 -12.45
CA GLY A 66 -1.20 -3.11 -11.95
C GLY A 66 -1.14 -3.19 -10.42
N LYS A 67 0.01 -3.65 -9.94
CA LYS A 67 0.32 -3.78 -8.51
C LYS A 67 1.68 -3.16 -8.23
N ILE A 68 1.83 -2.63 -7.03
CA ILE A 68 3.09 -2.12 -6.52
C ILE A 68 3.26 -2.50 -5.06
N ILE A 69 4.49 -2.76 -4.64
CA ILE A 69 4.82 -3.01 -3.23
C ILE A 69 5.30 -1.70 -2.58
N VAL A 70 4.46 -1.09 -1.78
CA VAL A 70 4.78 0.08 -0.95
C VAL A 70 5.65 -0.38 0.24
N PRO A 71 6.71 0.34 0.63
CA PRO A 71 7.04 1.73 0.32
C PRO A 71 8.07 1.90 -0.82
N PHE A 72 8.25 0.92 -1.68
CA PHE A 72 9.27 0.99 -2.72
C PHE A 72 8.79 1.84 -3.90
N ALA A 73 9.70 2.69 -4.41
CA ALA A 73 9.43 3.54 -5.57
C ALA A 73 9.22 2.70 -6.86
N PRO A 74 8.43 3.19 -7.83
CA PRO A 74 8.15 2.46 -9.07
C PRO A 74 9.40 2.03 -9.84
N GLU A 75 10.50 2.77 -9.74
CA GLU A 75 11.78 2.47 -10.40
C GLU A 75 12.53 1.30 -9.74
N SER A 76 12.19 1.00 -8.49
CA SER A 76 12.83 -0.05 -7.70
C SER A 76 12.36 -1.44 -8.14
N LYS A 77 13.30 -2.38 -8.25
CA LYS A 77 12.96 -3.79 -8.43
C LYS A 77 12.09 -4.34 -7.29
N LEU A 78 12.29 -3.85 -6.07
CA LEU A 78 11.54 -4.28 -4.89
C LEU A 78 10.08 -3.85 -4.94
N SER A 79 9.73 -2.85 -5.74
CA SER A 79 8.34 -2.44 -5.95
C SER A 79 7.53 -3.44 -6.79
N GLY A 80 8.23 -4.28 -7.58
CA GLY A 80 7.61 -5.16 -8.55
C GLY A 80 7.25 -4.49 -9.88
N VAL A 81 7.42 -3.16 -10.01
CA VAL A 81 7.12 -2.38 -11.23
C VAL A 81 8.35 -2.22 -12.10
N GLU A 82 9.47 -1.82 -11.52
CA GLU A 82 10.79 -1.66 -12.17
C GLU A 82 10.75 -0.72 -13.40
N HIS A 83 9.89 0.31 -13.37
CA HIS A 83 9.78 1.29 -14.43
C HIS A 83 10.86 2.36 -14.28
N LYS A 84 11.72 2.55 -15.29
CA LYS A 84 12.89 3.45 -15.24
C LYS A 84 12.76 4.68 -16.13
N GLU A 85 11.70 4.74 -16.93
CA GLU A 85 11.39 5.87 -17.77
C GLU A 85 10.79 7.01 -16.94
N PHE A 86 10.72 8.19 -17.53
CA PHE A 86 10.08 9.33 -16.88
C PHE A 86 8.59 9.08 -16.65
N ILE A 87 8.11 9.43 -15.46
CA ILE A 87 6.72 9.25 -15.04
C ILE A 87 6.12 10.62 -14.73
N ASN A 88 5.06 11.01 -15.43
CA ASN A 88 4.33 12.27 -15.16
C ASN A 88 3.50 12.13 -13.88
N ALA A 89 2.66 11.10 -13.82
CA ALA A 89 1.82 10.83 -12.67
C ALA A 89 1.66 9.31 -12.44
N VAL A 90 1.30 8.94 -11.23
CA VAL A 90 0.98 7.58 -10.82
C VAL A 90 -0.22 7.58 -9.89
N TRP A 91 -0.97 6.49 -9.93
CA TRP A 91 -2.13 6.30 -9.06
C TRP A 91 -1.95 5.05 -8.23
N TYR A 92 -2.16 5.22 -6.93
CA TYR A 92 -2.13 4.15 -5.93
C TYR A 92 -3.53 4.02 -5.34
N GLN A 93 -3.98 2.79 -5.15
CA GLN A 93 -5.24 2.55 -4.46
C GLN A 93 -5.14 1.35 -3.55
N ARG A 94 -5.75 1.45 -2.39
CA ARG A 94 -5.89 0.36 -1.44
C ARG A 94 -7.18 0.49 -0.66
N THR A 95 -7.92 -0.60 -0.55
CA THR A 95 -9.04 -0.69 0.40
C THR A 95 -8.50 -1.05 1.77
N ILE A 96 -8.90 -0.29 2.78
CA ILE A 96 -8.57 -0.52 4.18
C ILE A 96 -9.86 -0.62 4.99
N GLN A 97 -9.83 -1.41 6.06
CA GLN A 97 -10.91 -1.48 7.03
C GLN A 97 -10.45 -0.83 8.33
N ILE A 98 -11.13 0.21 8.75
CA ILE A 98 -10.86 0.84 10.03
C ILE A 98 -11.38 -0.07 11.14
N PRO A 99 -10.57 -0.42 12.15
CA PRO A 99 -11.00 -1.24 13.26
C PRO A 99 -12.20 -0.63 13.98
N ALA A 100 -13.18 -1.46 14.35
CA ALA A 100 -14.42 -0.99 14.96
C ALA A 100 -14.20 -0.30 16.32
N ASP A 101 -13.14 -0.65 17.04
CA ASP A 101 -12.72 -0.04 18.30
C ASP A 101 -12.07 1.34 18.13
N TRP A 102 -11.86 1.79 16.90
CA TRP A 102 -11.43 3.16 16.60
C TRP A 102 -12.60 4.14 16.45
N LYS A 103 -13.82 3.65 16.53
CA LYS A 103 -15.02 4.50 16.46
C LYS A 103 -14.98 5.62 17.52
N GLY A 104 -15.11 6.86 17.07
CA GLY A 104 -15.05 8.05 17.93
C GLY A 104 -13.64 8.53 18.26
N LYS A 105 -12.59 7.88 17.71
CA LYS A 105 -11.21 8.38 17.80
C LYS A 105 -10.88 9.24 16.57
N ASN A 106 -9.90 10.14 16.74
CA ASN A 106 -9.34 10.84 15.59
C ASN A 106 -8.43 9.90 14.78
N VAL A 107 -8.73 9.72 13.51
CA VAL A 107 -7.96 8.87 12.61
C VAL A 107 -7.08 9.72 11.72
N LYS A 108 -5.77 9.43 11.72
CA LYS A 108 -4.78 10.15 10.90
C LYS A 108 -4.13 9.20 9.91
N LEU A 109 -4.09 9.62 8.65
CA LEU A 109 -3.33 8.96 7.59
C LEU A 109 -1.95 9.60 7.52
N ASN A 110 -0.90 8.82 7.80
CA ASN A 110 0.47 9.31 7.86
C ASN A 110 1.28 8.78 6.68
N PHE A 111 2.08 9.64 6.07
CA PHE A 111 3.03 9.32 5.02
C PHE A 111 4.44 9.62 5.50
N GLY A 112 5.38 8.70 5.23
CA GLY A 112 6.80 8.90 5.52
C GLY A 112 7.42 9.92 4.59
N ALA A 113 7.18 9.75 3.29
CA ALA A 113 7.54 10.67 2.23
C ALA A 113 6.84 10.24 0.93
N VAL A 114 6.47 11.20 0.08
CA VAL A 114 5.95 10.95 -1.29
C VAL A 114 6.50 12.04 -2.20
N PHE A 115 7.20 11.66 -3.25
CA PHE A 115 7.81 12.58 -4.19
C PHE A 115 6.89 12.82 -5.40
N TYR A 116 6.66 14.04 -5.80
CA TYR A 116 6.95 15.34 -5.20
C TYR A 116 5.66 16.02 -4.78
N GLU A 117 4.63 16.00 -5.63
CA GLU A 117 3.26 16.41 -5.38
C GLU A 117 2.40 15.18 -5.13
N SER A 118 1.56 15.23 -4.11
CA SER A 118 0.64 14.15 -3.82
C SER A 118 -0.74 14.69 -3.46
N GLU A 119 -1.76 14.08 -4.03
CA GLU A 119 -3.16 14.31 -3.71
C GLU A 119 -3.75 13.06 -3.07
N ILE A 120 -4.52 13.25 -2.02
CA ILE A 120 -5.12 12.16 -1.26
C ILE A 120 -6.64 12.22 -1.41
N PHE A 121 -7.21 11.08 -1.72
CA PHE A 121 -8.65 10.89 -1.85
C PHE A 121 -9.09 9.71 -0.97
N ILE A 122 -10.27 9.82 -0.36
CA ILE A 122 -10.93 8.73 0.36
C ILE A 122 -12.34 8.57 -0.21
N ASP A 123 -12.63 7.39 -0.75
CA ASP A 123 -13.89 7.09 -1.44
C ASP A 123 -14.28 8.18 -2.46
N GLY A 124 -13.31 8.58 -3.30
CA GLY A 124 -13.46 9.60 -4.33
C GLY A 124 -13.49 11.05 -3.82
N LYS A 125 -13.48 11.28 -2.52
CA LYS A 125 -13.49 12.63 -1.94
C LYS A 125 -12.07 13.14 -1.69
N PHE A 126 -11.78 14.34 -2.16
CA PHE A 126 -10.50 14.99 -1.93
C PHE A 126 -10.29 15.31 -0.44
N VAL A 127 -9.18 14.87 0.10
CA VAL A 127 -8.78 15.08 1.50
C VAL A 127 -7.76 16.21 1.63
N GLY A 128 -6.77 16.22 0.73
CA GLY A 128 -5.71 17.22 0.79
C GLY A 128 -4.58 16.95 -0.20
N ARG A 129 -3.67 17.90 -0.25
CA ARG A 129 -2.50 17.91 -1.12
C ARG A 129 -1.25 18.21 -0.31
N HIS A 130 -0.15 17.58 -0.68
CA HIS A 130 1.17 17.85 -0.11
C HIS A 130 2.21 18.04 -1.22
N TYR A 131 3.16 18.93 -0.96
CA TYR A 131 4.33 19.16 -1.79
C TYR A 131 5.60 18.93 -0.98
N GLY A 132 6.52 18.18 -1.51
CA GLY A 132 7.79 17.84 -0.89
C GLY A 132 8.05 16.34 -0.93
N GLY A 133 9.30 15.95 -1.20
CA GLY A 133 9.65 14.55 -1.44
C GLY A 133 10.41 13.88 -0.29
N SER A 134 10.77 14.60 0.77
CA SER A 134 11.70 14.11 1.79
C SER A 134 11.19 14.24 3.22
N ASP A 135 10.07 14.87 3.43
CA ASP A 135 9.47 15.10 4.73
C ASP A 135 8.19 14.28 4.93
N SER A 136 7.93 13.96 6.18
CA SER A 136 6.71 13.25 6.56
C SER A 136 5.53 14.21 6.73
N PHE A 137 4.36 13.78 6.31
CA PHE A 137 3.12 14.54 6.46
C PHE A 137 1.96 13.65 6.87
N ALA A 138 0.85 14.26 7.31
CA ALA A 138 -0.33 13.53 7.73
C ALA A 138 -1.59 14.34 7.46
N PHE A 139 -2.68 13.62 7.17
CA PHE A 139 -4.02 14.17 7.07
C PHE A 139 -4.92 13.58 8.15
N ASP A 140 -5.76 14.41 8.75
CA ASP A 140 -6.88 13.94 9.57
C ASP A 140 -7.98 13.46 8.64
N ILE A 141 -8.33 12.18 8.75
CA ILE A 141 -9.32 11.53 7.90
C ILE A 141 -10.57 11.11 8.69
N THR A 142 -10.72 11.61 9.91
CA THR A 142 -11.80 11.22 10.83
C THR A 142 -13.20 11.37 10.22
N GLU A 143 -13.42 12.44 9.45
CA GLU A 143 -14.71 12.71 8.80
C GLU A 143 -14.98 11.87 7.55
N PHE A 144 -13.99 11.12 7.08
CA PHE A 144 -14.07 10.32 5.86
C PHE A 144 -14.28 8.82 6.12
N VAL A 145 -14.13 8.37 7.39
CA VAL A 145 -14.08 6.94 7.76
C VAL A 145 -15.04 6.57 8.88
#